data_33c3f1042b36fe0052a714784cf3579e
#
_entry.id   33c3f1042b36fe0052a714784cf3579e
#
_cell.length_a   1.000
_cell.length_b   1.000
_cell.length_c   1.000
_cell.angle_alpha   90.00
_cell.angle_beta   90.00
_cell.angle_gamma   90.00
#
_symmetry.space_group_name_H-M   'P 1'
#
loop_
_entity.id
_entity.type
_entity.pdbx_description
1 polymer ?
#
loop_
_entity_poly.entity_id
_entity_poly.type
_entity_poly.pdbx_seq_one_letter_code
_entity_poly.pdbx_strand_id
1 'polypeptide(L)'
;TAALAAFASSYTNSPVGYVVFDGDISFSCEPKTGKDQVPLLLSKLENILQESQKGNISTPKGSVLDKALKGTTKMLRKRSLVLIVSDFRVAGYEKSLAILGMRHDVVALRITDPSDTELPDLGGILFEDSETGLTQHLPTNSVAFRRAWRENGRNSFERWQTECTRRGVYPLEISTEHDPAQRLQFFFSARERK
;
A
#
# COMPACT_ATOMS: atom_id res chain seq x y z
N THR A 1 8.35 5.03 -1.78
CA THR A 1 7.71 5.42 -0.51
C THR A 1 8.29 4.61 0.66
N ALA A 2 8.22 3.27 0.67
CA ALA A 2 8.73 2.42 1.76
C ALA A 2 10.22 2.66 2.05
N ALA A 3 11.06 2.76 1.02
CA ALA A 3 12.48 3.04 1.13
C ALA A 3 12.76 4.41 1.79
N LEU A 4 12.00 5.45 1.46
CA LEU A 4 12.13 6.77 2.07
C LEU A 4 11.85 6.74 3.58
N ALA A 5 10.79 6.04 3.99
CA ALA A 5 10.45 5.91 5.41
C ALA A 5 11.51 5.12 6.19
N ALA A 6 12.01 4.03 5.61
CA ALA A 6 13.10 3.24 6.21
C ALA A 6 14.38 4.07 6.33
N PHE A 7 14.70 4.86 5.30
CA PHE A 7 15.87 5.73 5.29
C PHE A 7 15.79 6.81 6.37
N ALA A 8 14.64 7.50 6.48
CA ALA A 8 14.40 8.50 7.53
C ALA A 8 14.57 7.91 8.93
N SER A 9 14.04 6.70 9.17
CA SER A 9 14.19 6.01 10.47
C SER A 9 15.64 5.64 10.77
N SER A 10 16.45 5.32 9.76
CA SER A 10 17.87 4.98 9.96
C SER A 10 18.71 6.17 10.43
N TYR A 11 18.35 7.39 10.03
CA TYR A 11 19.02 8.61 10.49
C TYR A 11 18.81 8.88 11.98
N THR A 12 17.66 8.48 12.52
CA THR A 12 17.31 8.64 13.95
C THR A 12 17.79 7.47 14.79
N ASN A 13 18.54 6.52 14.22
CA ASN A 13 18.97 5.27 14.85
C ASN A 13 17.82 4.45 15.44
N SER A 14 16.62 4.62 14.90
CA SER A 14 15.44 3.85 15.29
C SER A 14 15.48 2.44 14.69
N PRO A 15 15.00 1.40 15.42
CA PRO A 15 14.91 0.07 14.85
C PRO A 15 13.94 0.03 13.67
N VAL A 16 14.37 -0.51 12.54
CA VAL A 16 13.57 -0.69 11.32
C VAL A 16 13.38 -2.17 11.06
N GLY A 17 12.13 -2.58 10.87
CA GLY A 17 11.75 -3.91 10.38
C GLY A 17 10.80 -3.76 9.22
N TYR A 18 10.62 -4.83 8.45
CA TYR A 18 9.73 -4.81 7.30
C TYR A 18 9.20 -6.20 6.96
N VAL A 19 8.02 -6.20 6.34
CA VAL A 19 7.37 -7.35 5.74
C VAL A 19 7.06 -7.00 4.30
N VAL A 20 7.60 -7.77 3.36
CA VAL A 20 7.34 -7.63 1.94
C VAL A 20 6.46 -8.78 1.49
N PHE A 21 5.40 -8.48 0.77
CA PHE A 21 4.42 -9.45 0.33
C PHE A 21 4.00 -9.19 -1.13
N ASP A 22 3.88 -10.30 -1.88
CA ASP A 22 3.39 -10.33 -3.25
C ASP A 22 2.84 -11.75 -3.48
N GLY A 23 1.52 -11.91 -3.56
CA GLY A 23 0.88 -13.23 -3.61
C GLY A 23 1.05 -14.08 -2.34
N ASP A 24 2.17 -13.94 -1.61
CA ASP A 24 2.45 -14.46 -0.26
C ASP A 24 3.46 -13.54 0.47
N ILE A 25 3.87 -13.88 1.68
CA ILE A 25 4.95 -13.17 2.37
C ILE A 25 6.28 -13.59 1.73
N SER A 26 6.86 -12.70 0.93
CA SER A 26 8.13 -12.94 0.23
C SER A 26 9.32 -12.80 1.17
N PHE A 27 9.25 -11.87 2.11
CA PHE A 27 10.32 -11.64 3.05
C PHE A 27 9.84 -10.91 4.32
N SER A 28 10.44 -11.22 5.45
CA SER A 28 10.23 -10.49 6.70
C SER A 28 11.54 -10.30 7.46
N CYS A 29 11.71 -9.13 8.07
CA CYS A 29 12.85 -8.82 8.92
C CYS A 29 12.36 -8.13 10.20
N GLU A 30 12.76 -8.67 11.35
CA GLU A 30 12.46 -8.07 12.64
C GLU A 30 13.12 -6.69 12.79
N PRO A 31 12.53 -5.78 13.58
CA PRO A 31 13.10 -4.46 13.83
C PRO A 31 14.50 -4.56 14.43
N LYS A 32 15.48 -3.98 13.73
CA LYS A 32 16.87 -3.88 14.17
C LYS A 32 17.39 -2.48 13.94
N THR A 33 18.29 -2.03 14.82
CA THR A 33 19.07 -0.81 14.62
C THR A 33 20.23 -1.09 13.67
N GLY A 34 20.66 -0.08 12.92
CA GLY A 34 21.80 -0.17 12.04
C GLY A 34 21.53 0.30 10.62
N LYS A 35 22.60 0.65 9.92
CA LYS A 35 22.53 1.20 8.55
C LYS A 35 22.23 0.13 7.48
N ASP A 36 22.39 -1.15 7.82
CA ASP A 36 22.26 -2.26 6.85
C ASP A 36 20.81 -2.63 6.52
N GLN A 37 19.84 -2.18 7.34
CA GLN A 37 18.43 -2.51 7.14
C GLN A 37 17.86 -1.90 5.85
N VAL A 38 18.28 -0.68 5.50
CA VAL A 38 17.79 0.00 4.29
C VAL A 38 18.35 -0.64 3.01
N PRO A 39 19.66 -0.87 2.86
CA PRO A 39 20.20 -1.61 1.72
C PRO A 39 19.57 -3.00 1.55
N LEU A 40 19.33 -3.70 2.65
CA LEU A 40 18.69 -5.01 2.62
C LEU A 40 17.26 -4.93 2.09
N LEU A 41 16.47 -3.95 2.53
CA LEU A 41 15.13 -3.70 2.01
C LEU A 41 15.16 -3.39 0.51
N LEU A 42 16.05 -2.49 0.08
CA LEU A 42 16.17 -2.10 -1.33
C LEU A 42 16.53 -3.29 -2.21
N SER A 43 17.55 -4.08 -1.82
CA SER A 43 17.94 -5.28 -2.56
C SER A 43 16.79 -6.29 -2.68
N LYS A 44 15.95 -6.44 -1.65
CA LYS A 44 14.78 -7.34 -1.71
C LYS A 44 13.70 -6.80 -2.64
N LEU A 45 13.43 -5.50 -2.61
CA LEU A 45 12.47 -4.87 -3.52
C LEU A 45 12.93 -4.97 -4.99
N GLU A 46 14.21 -4.75 -5.26
CA GLU A 46 14.79 -4.91 -6.61
C GLU A 46 14.63 -6.35 -7.13
N ASN A 47 14.91 -7.35 -6.29
CA ASN A 47 14.76 -8.75 -6.68
C ASN A 47 13.29 -9.09 -7.03
N ILE A 48 12.32 -8.62 -6.23
CA ILE A 48 10.91 -8.84 -6.50
C ILE A 48 10.49 -8.17 -7.81
N LEU A 49 10.93 -6.93 -8.06
CA LEU A 49 10.65 -6.23 -9.32
C LEU A 49 11.20 -6.98 -10.54
N GLN A 50 12.40 -7.54 -10.44
CA GLN A 50 12.99 -8.34 -11.51
C GLN A 50 12.25 -9.67 -11.75
N GLU A 51 11.76 -10.31 -10.69
CA GLU A 51 10.97 -11.54 -10.80
C GLU A 51 9.60 -11.29 -11.42
N SER A 52 8.92 -10.19 -11.02
CA SER A 52 7.64 -9.78 -11.60
C SER A 52 7.75 -9.48 -13.10
N GLN A 53 8.85 -8.86 -13.55
CA GLN A 53 9.11 -8.61 -14.98
C GLN A 53 9.32 -9.88 -15.79
N LYS A 54 9.70 -10.99 -15.17
CA LYS A 54 9.88 -12.30 -15.84
C LYS A 54 8.58 -13.10 -16.00
N GLY A 55 7.43 -12.51 -15.64
CA GLY A 55 6.12 -13.15 -15.83
C GLY A 55 5.77 -14.23 -14.80
N ASN A 56 6.52 -14.37 -13.73
CA ASN A 56 6.20 -15.24 -12.61
C ASN A 56 5.19 -14.54 -11.67
N ILE A 57 3.98 -14.32 -12.18
CA ILE A 57 2.89 -13.77 -11.34
C ILE A 57 2.34 -14.94 -10.53
N SER A 58 2.61 -14.95 -9.24
CA SER A 58 1.97 -15.88 -8.32
C SER A 58 0.52 -15.44 -8.13
N THR A 59 -0.44 -16.29 -8.52
CA THR A 59 -1.86 -16.03 -8.26
C THR A 59 -2.11 -15.91 -6.75
N PRO A 60 -2.71 -14.79 -6.28
CA PRO A 60 -2.93 -14.56 -4.86
C PRO A 60 -3.88 -15.61 -4.28
N LYS A 61 -3.43 -16.40 -3.32
CA LYS A 61 -4.28 -17.31 -2.54
C LYS A 61 -4.76 -16.60 -1.27
N GLY A 62 -5.90 -15.95 -1.33
CA GLY A 62 -6.50 -15.25 -0.18
C GLY A 62 -5.89 -13.87 0.08
N SER A 63 -6.31 -13.22 1.16
CA SER A 63 -5.81 -11.89 1.51
C SER A 63 -4.39 -11.96 2.06
N VAL A 64 -3.41 -11.74 1.19
CA VAL A 64 -1.99 -11.68 1.56
C VAL A 64 -1.74 -10.55 2.54
N LEU A 65 -2.44 -9.42 2.37
CA LEU A 65 -2.39 -8.30 3.30
C LEU A 65 -2.80 -8.72 4.72
N ASP A 66 -3.85 -9.54 4.87
CA ASP A 66 -4.27 -10.06 6.18
C ASP A 66 -3.16 -10.89 6.85
N LYS A 67 -2.51 -11.76 6.10
CA LYS A 67 -1.36 -12.55 6.60
C LYS A 67 -0.19 -11.66 7.01
N ALA A 68 0.15 -10.65 6.20
CA ALA A 68 1.22 -9.70 6.49
C ALA A 68 0.95 -8.90 7.78
N LEU A 69 -0.29 -8.42 7.97
CA LEU A 69 -0.70 -7.70 9.18
C LEU A 69 -0.65 -8.60 10.43
N LYS A 70 -1.10 -9.85 10.32
CA LYS A 70 -0.97 -10.83 11.41
C LYS A 70 0.48 -11.12 11.74
N GLY A 71 1.34 -11.29 10.75
CA GLY A 71 2.77 -11.48 10.92
C GLY A 71 3.43 -10.28 11.62
N THR A 72 3.13 -9.07 11.15
CA THR A 72 3.61 -7.82 11.76
C THR A 72 3.17 -7.70 13.22
N THR A 73 1.91 -8.01 13.53
CA THR A 73 1.40 -7.96 14.91
C THR A 73 2.14 -8.92 15.85
N LYS A 74 2.57 -10.09 15.35
CA LYS A 74 3.36 -11.06 16.14
C LYS A 74 4.81 -10.63 16.31
N MET A 75 5.37 -9.98 15.29
CA MET A 75 6.75 -9.54 15.25
C MET A 75 7.02 -8.34 16.19
N LEU A 76 6.05 -7.43 16.30
CA LEU A 76 6.20 -6.21 17.08
C LEU A 76 5.84 -6.43 18.54
N ARG A 77 6.82 -6.31 19.44
CA ARG A 77 6.66 -6.47 20.90
C ARG A 77 6.37 -5.17 21.64
N LYS A 78 6.72 -4.02 21.03
CA LYS A 78 6.54 -2.68 21.59
C LYS A 78 5.68 -1.84 20.67
N ARG A 79 5.03 -0.80 21.21
CA ARG A 79 4.31 0.17 20.40
C ARG A 79 5.27 0.79 19.38
N SER A 80 4.91 0.72 18.13
CA SER A 80 5.75 1.10 16.99
C SER A 80 4.92 1.93 15.99
N LEU A 81 5.59 2.73 15.19
CA LEU A 81 5.00 3.29 13.98
C LEU A 81 5.01 2.19 12.91
N VAL A 82 3.86 1.94 12.31
CA VAL A 82 3.70 0.95 11.23
C VAL A 82 3.17 1.65 9.98
N LEU A 83 3.94 1.60 8.90
CA LEU A 83 3.51 2.09 7.60
C LEU A 83 3.11 0.91 6.74
N ILE A 84 1.85 0.87 6.32
CA ILE A 84 1.33 -0.14 5.39
C ILE A 84 1.24 0.50 4.02
N VAL A 85 2.05 0.04 3.07
CA VAL A 85 2.08 0.55 1.70
C VAL A 85 1.41 -0.47 0.78
N SER A 86 0.23 -0.14 0.24
CA SER A 86 -0.57 -1.02 -0.62
C SER A 86 -1.57 -0.20 -1.42
N ASP A 87 -2.18 -0.77 -2.45
CA ASP A 87 -3.35 -0.21 -3.13
C ASP A 87 -4.66 -0.49 -2.38
N PHE A 88 -4.63 -1.39 -1.39
CA PHE A 88 -5.79 -1.80 -0.57
C PHE A 88 -7.00 -2.30 -1.39
N ARG A 89 -6.75 -2.92 -2.55
CA ARG A 89 -7.81 -3.47 -3.43
C ARG A 89 -8.29 -4.86 -3.01
N VAL A 90 -7.63 -5.47 -2.03
CA VAL A 90 -8.02 -6.76 -1.46
C VAL A 90 -9.00 -6.61 -0.30
N ALA A 91 -9.77 -7.64 -0.02
CA ALA A 91 -10.71 -7.69 1.11
C ALA A 91 -10.22 -8.65 2.21
N GLY A 92 -10.81 -8.56 3.40
CA GLY A 92 -10.62 -9.52 4.49
C GLY A 92 -9.47 -9.20 5.45
N TYR A 93 -8.82 -8.05 5.31
CA TYR A 93 -7.73 -7.58 6.19
C TYR A 93 -8.20 -6.69 7.36
N GLU A 94 -9.45 -6.27 7.37
CA GLU A 94 -9.99 -5.22 8.23
C GLU A 94 -9.88 -5.55 9.73
N LYS A 95 -10.04 -6.83 10.09
CA LYS A 95 -9.89 -7.29 11.49
C LYS A 95 -8.45 -7.19 11.95
N SER A 96 -7.51 -7.63 11.13
CA SER A 96 -6.08 -7.56 11.44
C SER A 96 -5.58 -6.13 11.49
N LEU A 97 -6.08 -5.27 10.61
CA LEU A 97 -5.82 -3.84 10.63
C LEU A 97 -6.30 -3.19 11.94
N ALA A 98 -7.51 -3.52 12.40
CA ALA A 98 -8.03 -3.03 13.67
C ALA A 98 -7.15 -3.47 14.86
N ILE A 99 -6.75 -4.74 14.91
CA ILE A 99 -5.87 -5.26 15.98
C ILE A 99 -4.52 -4.52 15.98
N LEU A 100 -3.96 -4.27 14.80
CA LEU A 100 -2.71 -3.54 14.66
C LEU A 100 -2.87 -2.07 15.12
N GLY A 101 -3.94 -1.38 14.71
CA GLY A 101 -4.26 -0.01 15.10
C GLY A 101 -4.50 0.19 16.59
N MET A 102 -5.01 -0.83 17.29
CA MET A 102 -5.18 -0.79 18.74
C MET A 102 -3.85 -0.83 19.50
N ARG A 103 -2.81 -1.43 18.94
CA ARG A 103 -1.52 -1.68 19.61
C ARG A 103 -0.40 -0.75 19.17
N HIS A 104 -0.48 -0.26 17.96
CA HIS A 104 0.58 0.49 17.29
C HIS A 104 0.04 1.79 16.71
N ASP A 105 0.94 2.68 16.34
CA ASP A 105 0.62 3.88 15.56
C ASP A 105 0.67 3.50 14.07
N VAL A 106 -0.50 3.35 13.44
CA VAL A 106 -0.60 2.77 12.11
C VAL A 106 -0.99 3.82 11.08
N VAL A 107 -0.22 3.92 10.01
CA VAL A 107 -0.54 4.71 8.82
C VAL A 107 -0.79 3.76 7.66
N ALA A 108 -2.01 3.73 7.16
CA ALA A 108 -2.38 3.04 5.93
C ALA A 108 -2.13 3.98 4.74
N LEU A 109 -1.14 3.64 3.93
CA LEU A 109 -0.62 4.43 2.85
C LEU A 109 -1.09 3.81 1.53
N ARG A 110 -2.20 4.37 1.00
CA ARG A 110 -2.79 3.87 -0.25
C ARG A 110 -2.09 4.50 -1.44
N ILE A 111 -1.51 3.67 -2.28
CA ILE A 111 -0.98 4.09 -3.58
C ILE A 111 -2.14 4.08 -4.57
N THR A 112 -2.34 5.20 -5.26
CA THR A 112 -3.39 5.37 -6.28
C THR A 112 -2.77 5.81 -7.60
N ASP A 113 -3.42 5.44 -8.69
CA ASP A 113 -3.09 5.91 -10.02
C ASP A 113 -4.22 6.83 -10.52
N PRO A 114 -3.93 7.89 -11.31
CA PRO A 114 -4.97 8.75 -11.89
C PRO A 114 -6.04 7.98 -12.65
N SER A 115 -5.66 6.89 -13.30
CA SER A 115 -6.60 6.00 -14.01
C SER A 115 -7.64 5.33 -13.11
N ASP A 116 -7.43 5.32 -11.80
CA ASP A 116 -8.41 4.79 -10.83
C ASP A 116 -9.70 5.63 -10.79
N THR A 117 -9.60 6.90 -11.14
CA THR A 117 -10.72 7.85 -11.15
C THR A 117 -10.93 8.53 -12.48
N GLU A 118 -9.89 8.66 -13.32
CA GLU A 118 -9.96 9.38 -14.58
C GLU A 118 -9.56 8.48 -15.75
N LEU A 119 -10.54 8.11 -16.57
CA LEU A 119 -10.28 7.40 -17.82
C LEU A 119 -10.27 8.40 -18.98
N PRO A 120 -9.19 8.43 -19.78
CA PRO A 120 -9.15 9.21 -21.01
C PRO A 120 -10.14 8.66 -22.04
N ASP A 121 -10.58 9.51 -22.96
CA ASP A 121 -11.41 9.10 -24.09
C ASP A 121 -10.52 8.47 -25.18
N LEU A 122 -10.41 7.15 -25.14
CA LEU A 122 -9.60 6.35 -26.09
C LEU A 122 -10.48 5.44 -26.96
N GLY A 123 -11.79 5.65 -26.96
CA GLY A 123 -12.74 4.76 -27.65
C GLY A 123 -13.03 3.49 -26.82
N GLY A 124 -13.24 2.38 -27.51
CA GLY A 124 -13.33 1.08 -26.84
C GLY A 124 -11.94 0.50 -26.68
N ILE A 125 -11.47 0.31 -25.45
CA ILE A 125 -10.18 -0.30 -25.15
C ILE A 125 -10.35 -1.68 -24.54
N LEU A 126 -9.41 -2.57 -24.86
CA LEU A 126 -9.29 -3.85 -24.17
C LEU A 126 -8.41 -3.63 -22.93
N PHE A 127 -8.99 -3.82 -21.77
CA PHE A 127 -8.29 -3.73 -20.49
C PHE A 127 -8.00 -5.13 -19.97
N GLU A 128 -6.75 -5.39 -19.61
CA GLU A 128 -6.33 -6.63 -18.98
C GLU A 128 -6.02 -6.37 -17.51
N ASP A 129 -6.68 -7.12 -16.64
CA ASP A 129 -6.35 -7.12 -15.22
C ASP A 129 -5.04 -7.90 -15.01
N SER A 130 -4.01 -7.20 -14.57
CA SER A 130 -2.68 -7.77 -14.38
C SER A 130 -2.61 -8.87 -13.31
N GLU A 131 -3.58 -8.91 -12.39
CA GLU A 131 -3.60 -9.93 -11.33
C GLU A 131 -4.32 -11.22 -11.77
N THR A 132 -5.39 -11.08 -12.54
CA THR A 132 -6.23 -12.21 -12.95
C THR A 132 -6.01 -12.64 -14.39
N GLY A 133 -5.39 -11.80 -15.23
CA GLY A 133 -5.25 -11.99 -16.67
C GLY A 133 -6.58 -11.88 -17.44
N LEU A 134 -7.66 -11.49 -16.75
CA LEU A 134 -8.96 -11.31 -17.37
C LEU A 134 -8.98 -10.05 -18.23
N THR A 135 -9.41 -10.18 -19.45
CA THR A 135 -9.58 -9.05 -20.36
C THR A 135 -11.03 -8.59 -20.38
N GLN A 136 -11.21 -7.27 -20.28
CA GLN A 136 -12.52 -6.63 -20.32
C GLN A 136 -12.51 -5.47 -21.31
N HIS A 137 -13.56 -5.38 -22.11
CA HIS A 137 -13.74 -4.25 -23.02
C HIS A 137 -14.37 -3.07 -22.29
N LEU A 138 -13.64 -1.96 -22.20
CA LEU A 138 -14.08 -0.74 -21.54
C LEU A 138 -14.50 0.32 -22.59
N PRO A 139 -15.76 0.79 -22.60
CA PRO A 139 -16.24 1.82 -23.52
C PRO A 139 -15.85 3.21 -23.00
N THR A 140 -14.57 3.56 -23.09
CA THR A 140 -14.06 4.82 -22.55
C THR A 140 -14.54 6.06 -23.31
N ASN A 141 -15.11 5.91 -24.50
CA ASN A 141 -15.79 6.98 -25.23
C ASN A 141 -17.17 7.35 -24.63
N SER A 142 -17.77 6.48 -23.80
CA SER A 142 -19.04 6.77 -23.14
C SER A 142 -18.85 7.74 -21.97
N VAL A 143 -19.46 8.91 -22.04
CA VAL A 143 -19.46 9.90 -20.94
C VAL A 143 -20.09 9.31 -19.68
N ALA A 144 -21.19 8.55 -19.82
CA ALA A 144 -21.85 7.90 -18.69
C ALA A 144 -20.95 6.87 -18.02
N PHE A 145 -20.20 6.10 -18.80
CA PHE A 145 -19.25 5.12 -18.29
C PHE A 145 -18.11 5.80 -17.51
N ARG A 146 -17.46 6.83 -18.08
CA ARG A 146 -16.40 7.56 -17.40
C ARG A 146 -16.88 8.23 -16.11
N ARG A 147 -18.12 8.74 -16.09
CA ARG A 147 -18.73 9.29 -14.88
C ARG A 147 -18.91 8.22 -13.80
N ALA A 148 -19.50 7.08 -14.16
CA ALA A 148 -19.69 5.96 -13.23
C ALA A 148 -18.35 5.43 -12.69
N TRP A 149 -17.33 5.36 -13.54
CA TRP A 149 -15.97 4.98 -13.14
C TRP A 149 -15.42 5.92 -12.07
N ARG A 150 -15.47 7.23 -12.32
CA ARG A 150 -15.04 8.26 -11.37
C ARG A 150 -15.78 8.18 -10.04
N GLU A 151 -17.08 8.07 -10.08
CA GLU A 151 -17.92 7.95 -8.88
C GLU A 151 -17.58 6.68 -8.08
N ASN A 152 -17.36 5.56 -8.76
CA ASN A 152 -16.99 4.30 -8.12
C ASN A 152 -15.60 4.38 -7.46
N GLY A 153 -14.62 4.93 -8.15
CA GLY A 153 -13.28 5.14 -7.61
C GLY A 153 -13.30 6.02 -6.36
N ARG A 154 -14.01 7.15 -6.43
CA ARG A 154 -14.19 8.06 -5.29
C ARG A 154 -14.89 7.40 -4.11
N ASN A 155 -16.01 6.71 -4.35
CA ASN A 155 -16.76 6.01 -3.31
C ASN A 155 -15.93 4.90 -2.64
N SER A 156 -15.10 4.20 -3.42
CA SER A 156 -14.18 3.19 -2.92
C SER A 156 -13.12 3.80 -1.99
N PHE A 157 -12.57 4.96 -2.39
CA PHE A 157 -11.60 5.68 -1.58
C PHE A 157 -12.20 6.21 -0.28
N GLU A 158 -13.36 6.86 -0.33
CA GLU A 158 -14.05 7.41 0.84
C GLU A 158 -14.42 6.31 1.85
N ARG A 159 -14.89 5.16 1.36
CA ARG A 159 -15.17 4.00 2.22
C ARG A 159 -13.92 3.50 2.92
N TRP A 160 -12.82 3.30 2.17
CA TRP A 160 -11.55 2.87 2.72
C TRP A 160 -11.02 3.85 3.78
N GLN A 161 -11.07 5.15 3.52
CA GLN A 161 -10.64 6.19 4.45
C GLN A 161 -11.46 6.17 5.75
N THR A 162 -12.78 6.03 5.64
CA THR A 162 -13.69 5.91 6.77
C THR A 162 -13.38 4.67 7.60
N GLU A 163 -13.18 3.54 6.94
CA GLU A 163 -12.87 2.28 7.59
C GLU A 163 -11.52 2.29 8.33
N CYS A 164 -10.49 2.92 7.77
CA CYS A 164 -9.22 3.13 8.46
C CYS A 164 -9.40 3.97 9.72
N THR A 165 -10.05 5.13 9.59
CA THR A 165 -10.26 6.08 10.69
C THR A 165 -11.05 5.45 11.84
N ARG A 166 -12.10 4.68 11.55
CA ARG A 166 -12.88 3.95 12.56
C ARG A 166 -12.08 2.93 13.35
N ARG A 167 -10.96 2.45 12.80
CA ARG A 167 -10.05 1.48 13.43
C ARG A 167 -8.85 2.12 14.10
N GLY A 168 -8.82 3.45 14.22
CA GLY A 168 -7.68 4.17 14.79
C GLY A 168 -6.43 4.14 13.92
N VAL A 169 -6.62 3.92 12.62
CA VAL A 169 -5.55 3.92 11.60
C VAL A 169 -5.61 5.20 10.81
N TYR A 170 -4.47 5.83 10.57
CA TYR A 170 -4.38 7.06 9.80
C TYR A 170 -4.32 6.75 8.29
N PRO A 171 -5.35 7.12 7.51
CA PRO A 171 -5.31 6.96 6.06
C PRO A 171 -4.45 8.06 5.43
N LEU A 172 -3.55 7.68 4.53
CA LEU A 172 -2.78 8.58 3.70
C LEU A 172 -2.80 8.10 2.25
N GLU A 173 -3.16 8.99 1.33
CA GLU A 173 -3.10 8.71 -0.10
C GLU A 173 -1.84 9.31 -0.72
N ILE A 174 -1.21 8.52 -1.59
CA ILE A 174 -0.12 8.97 -2.46
C ILE A 174 -0.42 8.52 -3.88
N SER A 175 -0.74 9.46 -4.76
CA SER A 175 -0.85 9.20 -6.19
C SER A 175 0.53 8.97 -6.82
N THR A 176 0.58 8.13 -7.85
CA THR A 176 1.79 7.89 -8.65
C THR A 176 2.35 9.16 -9.31
N GLU A 177 1.55 10.19 -9.47
CA GLU A 177 1.96 11.49 -10.00
C GLU A 177 2.61 12.42 -8.97
N HIS A 178 2.47 12.13 -7.68
CA HIS A 178 2.97 13.01 -6.62
C HIS A 178 4.33 12.57 -6.11
N ASP A 179 5.13 13.55 -5.67
CA ASP A 179 6.36 13.26 -4.94
C ASP A 179 6.03 12.66 -3.55
N PRO A 180 6.38 11.38 -3.31
CA PRO A 180 6.07 10.72 -2.05
C PRO A 180 6.82 11.34 -0.86
N ALA A 181 7.98 11.97 -1.07
CA ALA A 181 8.73 12.62 0.02
C ALA A 181 7.98 13.83 0.54
N GLN A 182 7.47 14.68 -0.34
CA GLN A 182 6.69 15.86 0.03
C GLN A 182 5.39 15.46 0.75
N ARG A 183 4.70 14.43 0.27
CA ARG A 183 3.44 13.96 0.87
C ARG A 183 3.67 13.40 2.28
N LEU A 184 4.72 12.61 2.48
CA LEU A 184 5.10 12.09 3.80
C LEU A 184 5.50 13.22 4.74
N GLN A 185 6.35 14.15 4.30
CA GLN A 185 6.77 15.29 5.10
C GLN A 185 5.57 16.12 5.57
N PHE A 186 4.66 16.46 4.66
CA PHE A 186 3.45 17.21 5.00
C PHE A 186 2.59 16.47 6.03
N PHE A 187 2.38 15.17 5.82
CA PHE A 187 1.59 14.34 6.72
C PHE A 187 2.17 14.29 8.13
N PHE A 188 3.46 14.00 8.27
CA PHE A 188 4.10 13.91 9.60
C PHE A 188 4.20 15.26 10.29
N SER A 189 4.54 16.34 9.57
CA SER A 189 4.56 17.70 10.14
C SER A 189 3.18 18.17 10.63
N ALA A 190 2.10 17.77 9.98
CA ALA A 190 0.74 18.07 10.44
C ALA A 190 0.35 17.27 11.70
N ARG A 191 0.96 16.10 11.93
CA ARG A 191 0.73 15.29 13.14
C ARG A 191 1.51 15.80 14.37
N GLU A 192 2.71 16.35 14.17
CA GLU A 192 3.53 16.91 15.27
C GLU A 192 2.91 18.16 15.90
N ARG A 193 2.00 18.82 15.19
CA ARG A 193 1.32 20.04 15.65
C ARG A 193 0.05 19.78 16.48
N LYS A 194 -0.36 18.53 16.63
CA LYS A 194 -1.53 18.09 17.42
C LYS A 194 -1.09 17.41 18.71
#